data_59c32408d15d94a85efd345e65fddf2e
#
_entry.id   59c32408d15d94a85efd345e65fddf2e
#
_cell.length_a   1.000
_cell.length_b   1.000
_cell.length_c   1.000
_cell.angle_alpha   90.00
_cell.angle_beta   90.00
_cell.angle_gamma   90.00
#
_symmetry.space_group_name_H-M   'P 1'
#
loop_
_entity.id
_entity.type
_entity.pdbx_description
1 polymer ?
#
loop_
_entity_poly.entity_id
_entity_poly.type
_entity_poly.pdbx_seq_one_letter_code
_entity_poly.pdbx_strand_id
1 'polypeptide(L)'
;MKIFKMLLLSLVLFMTISSSTAISGTEKLKKIDEVLIYCNTKQFIKNMVSNQYKMHLAAEGLVQDERHKHLATVEMWINPNNNQWAVVFVYKSVDKSCILGGNEIELHTP
;
A
#
# COMPACT_ATOMS: atom_id res chain seq x y z
N MET A 1 42.73 35.48 10.45
CA MET A 1 41.60 36.14 10.13
C MET A 1 40.77 35.44 9.17
N LYS A 2 41.19 35.27 7.99
CA LYS A 2 40.45 34.63 7.00
C LYS A 2 40.03 33.28 7.41
N ILE A 3 40.84 32.59 8.03
CA ILE A 3 40.57 31.27 8.48
C ILE A 3 39.38 31.23 9.36
N PHE A 4 39.26 32.26 10.13
CA PHE A 4 38.19 32.36 11.00
C PHE A 4 36.87 32.33 10.37
N LYS A 5 36.73 32.97 9.26
CA LYS A 5 35.54 32.99 8.54
C LYS A 5 35.16 31.65 8.04
N MET A 6 36.09 30.88 7.64
CA MET A 6 35.83 29.61 7.14
C MET A 6 35.21 28.74 8.15
N LEU A 7 35.62 28.89 9.36
CA LEU A 7 35.10 28.10 10.41
C LEU A 7 33.63 28.36 10.60
N LEU A 8 33.24 29.57 10.45
CA LEU A 8 31.88 29.94 10.65
C LEU A 8 31.02 29.29 9.62
N LEU A 9 31.50 29.25 8.43
CA LEU A 9 30.76 28.64 7.35
C LEU A 9 30.53 27.20 7.65
N SER A 10 31.48 26.56 8.18
CA SER A 10 31.38 25.15 8.48
C SER A 10 30.27 24.92 9.47
N LEU A 11 30.17 25.77 10.42
CA LEU A 11 29.15 25.61 11.40
C LEU A 11 27.78 25.71 10.83
N VAL A 12 27.61 26.62 9.95
CA VAL A 12 26.32 26.80 9.34
C VAL A 12 25.90 25.57 8.61
N LEU A 13 26.79 24.96 7.91
CA LEU A 13 26.49 23.78 7.18
C LEU A 13 26.05 22.69 8.12
N PHE A 14 26.68 22.64 9.23
CA PHE A 14 26.37 21.67 10.19
C PHE A 14 24.93 21.70 10.61
N MET A 15 24.40 22.84 10.83
CA MET A 15 23.08 23.01 11.23
C MET A 15 22.11 22.55 10.18
N THR A 16 22.44 22.80 8.98
CA THR A 16 21.59 22.43 7.87
C THR A 16 21.39 20.94 7.85
N ILE A 17 22.40 20.22 8.16
CA ILE A 17 22.31 18.79 8.17
C ILE A 17 21.34 18.29 9.20
N SER A 18 21.30 18.92 10.31
CA SER A 18 20.40 18.52 11.36
C SER A 18 18.96 18.62 10.89
N SER A 19 18.67 19.66 10.18
CA SER A 19 17.33 19.86 9.70
C SER A 19 16.93 18.74 8.77
N SER A 20 17.86 18.26 8.00
CA SER A 20 17.57 17.21 7.07
C SER A 20 17.08 15.96 7.77
N THR A 21 17.61 15.70 8.92
CA THR A 21 17.22 14.54 9.66
C THR A 21 15.74 14.57 10.01
N ALA A 22 15.28 15.72 10.39
CA ALA A 22 13.88 15.85 10.75
C ALA A 22 12.99 15.62 9.55
N ILE A 23 13.41 16.07 8.41
CA ILE A 23 12.65 15.91 7.20
C ILE A 23 12.54 14.45 6.83
N SER A 24 13.57 13.69 7.08
CA SER A 24 13.55 12.28 6.77
C SER A 24 12.44 11.58 7.52
N GLY A 25 12.20 11.94 8.73
CA GLY A 25 11.14 11.34 9.50
C GLY A 25 9.79 11.60 8.89
N THR A 26 9.60 12.79 8.37
CA THR A 26 8.36 13.14 7.74
C THR A 26 8.15 12.37 6.47
N GLU A 27 9.20 12.17 5.70
CA GLU A 27 9.10 11.43 4.48
C GLU A 27 8.70 9.99 4.73
N LYS A 28 9.17 9.43 5.81
CA LYS A 28 8.84 8.08 6.15
C LYS A 28 7.36 7.90 6.38
N LEU A 29 6.73 8.84 7.07
CA LEU A 29 5.31 8.80 7.29
C LEU A 29 4.57 8.95 5.98
N LYS A 30 5.07 9.80 5.12
CA LYS A 30 4.43 10.02 3.85
C LYS A 30 4.39 8.76 3.01
N LYS A 31 5.42 7.95 3.07
CA LYS A 31 5.44 6.71 2.33
C LYS A 31 4.38 5.74 2.80
N ILE A 32 4.11 5.73 4.08
CA ILE A 32 3.09 4.87 4.61
C ILE A 32 1.72 5.29 4.09
N ASP A 33 1.54 6.58 3.93
CA ASP A 33 0.28 7.10 3.42
C ASP A 33 0.10 6.88 1.93
N GLU A 34 1.15 6.48 1.24
CA GLU A 34 1.11 6.29 -0.20
C GLU A 34 0.75 4.87 -0.62
N VAL A 35 0.07 4.14 0.23
CA VAL A 35 -0.41 2.83 -0.17
C VAL A 35 -1.47 3.03 -1.23
N LEU A 36 -1.26 2.44 -2.39
CA LEU A 36 -2.18 2.62 -3.50
C LEU A 36 -3.36 1.68 -3.40
N ILE A 37 -4.53 2.27 -3.34
CA ILE A 37 -5.77 1.52 -3.42
C ILE A 37 -6.46 2.03 -4.67
N TYR A 38 -6.77 1.11 -5.57
CA TYR A 38 -7.41 1.47 -6.82
C TYR A 38 -8.82 0.92 -6.86
N CYS A 39 -9.78 1.76 -7.21
CA CYS A 39 -11.18 1.36 -7.26
C CYS A 39 -11.74 1.53 -8.67
N ASN A 40 -12.59 0.61 -9.07
CA ASN A 40 -13.26 0.66 -10.37
C ASN A 40 -14.49 -0.24 -10.29
N THR A 41 -15.15 -0.52 -11.42
CA THR A 41 -16.31 -1.41 -11.40
C THR A 41 -15.88 -2.83 -11.02
N LYS A 42 -16.83 -3.59 -10.53
CA LYS A 42 -16.57 -4.97 -10.12
C LYS A 42 -16.00 -5.79 -11.24
N GLN A 43 -16.56 -5.66 -12.43
CA GLN A 43 -16.09 -6.40 -13.56
C GLN A 43 -14.67 -6.02 -13.97
N PHE A 44 -14.37 -4.75 -13.95
CA PHE A 44 -13.04 -4.26 -14.31
C PHE A 44 -11.98 -4.85 -13.38
N ILE A 45 -12.22 -4.79 -12.09
CA ILE A 45 -11.26 -5.29 -11.12
C ILE A 45 -11.11 -6.81 -11.24
N LYS A 46 -12.21 -7.52 -11.42
CA LYS A 46 -12.15 -8.96 -11.55
C LYS A 46 -11.34 -9.37 -12.79
N ASN A 47 -11.55 -8.68 -13.89
CA ASN A 47 -10.77 -8.95 -15.09
C ASN A 47 -9.30 -8.64 -14.89
N MET A 48 -9.01 -7.60 -14.16
CA MET A 48 -7.64 -7.22 -13.89
C MET A 48 -6.91 -8.33 -13.14
N VAL A 49 -7.47 -8.81 -12.04
CA VAL A 49 -6.78 -9.83 -11.26
C VAL A 49 -6.74 -11.19 -11.94
N SER A 50 -7.81 -11.60 -12.60
CA SER A 50 -7.86 -12.94 -13.18
C SER A 50 -7.22 -13.03 -14.55
N ASN A 51 -7.41 -12.03 -15.41
CA ASN A 51 -6.90 -12.10 -16.78
C ASN A 51 -5.59 -11.36 -16.99
N GLN A 52 -5.48 -10.17 -16.44
CA GLN A 52 -4.27 -9.39 -16.63
C GLN A 52 -3.12 -9.88 -15.75
N TYR A 53 -3.38 -10.11 -14.49
CA TYR A 53 -2.35 -10.55 -13.56
C TYR A 53 -2.32 -12.05 -13.32
N LYS A 54 -3.24 -12.80 -13.97
CA LYS A 54 -3.27 -14.25 -13.89
C LYS A 54 -3.29 -14.79 -12.46
N MET A 55 -4.03 -14.14 -11.61
CA MET A 55 -4.17 -14.58 -10.23
C MET A 55 -5.34 -15.51 -10.05
N HIS A 56 -5.33 -16.27 -8.99
CA HIS A 56 -6.41 -17.17 -8.62
C HIS A 56 -6.94 -16.79 -7.26
N LEU A 57 -8.22 -16.96 -7.06
CA LEU A 57 -8.83 -16.66 -5.78
C LEU A 57 -8.34 -17.65 -4.74
N ALA A 58 -7.72 -17.16 -3.69
CA ALA A 58 -7.13 -18.00 -2.66
C ALA A 58 -7.97 -18.05 -1.39
N ALA A 59 -8.67 -16.97 -1.08
CA ALA A 59 -9.47 -16.90 0.13
C ALA A 59 -10.54 -15.83 -0.02
N GLU A 60 -11.59 -15.94 0.77
CA GLU A 60 -12.70 -15.01 0.67
C GLU A 60 -13.36 -14.89 2.02
N GLY A 61 -13.80 -13.71 2.37
CA GLY A 61 -14.45 -13.47 3.64
C GLY A 61 -15.50 -12.38 3.52
N LEU A 62 -16.34 -12.27 4.53
CA LEU A 62 -17.39 -11.27 4.56
C LEU A 62 -17.01 -10.13 5.48
N VAL A 63 -17.30 -8.92 5.04
CA VAL A 63 -17.16 -7.74 5.88
C VAL A 63 -18.56 -7.36 6.31
N GLN A 64 -18.80 -7.37 7.59
CA GLN A 64 -20.12 -7.13 8.15
C GLN A 64 -20.06 -6.01 9.17
N ASP A 65 -21.22 -5.35 9.39
CA ASP A 65 -21.30 -4.34 10.43
C ASP A 65 -21.67 -5.00 11.75
N GLU A 66 -21.92 -4.22 12.78
CA GLU A 66 -22.25 -4.73 14.10
C GLU A 66 -23.53 -5.55 14.13
N ARG A 67 -24.40 -5.36 13.18
CA ARG A 67 -25.65 -6.08 13.11
C ARG A 67 -25.57 -7.27 12.17
N HIS A 68 -24.36 -7.63 11.78
CA HIS A 68 -24.10 -8.73 10.85
C HIS A 68 -24.61 -8.47 9.44
N LYS A 69 -24.81 -7.21 9.09
CA LYS A 69 -25.22 -6.88 7.75
C LYS A 69 -24.01 -6.95 6.83
N HIS A 70 -24.14 -7.65 5.72
CA HIS A 70 -23.06 -7.80 4.77
C HIS A 70 -22.81 -6.50 4.00
N LEU A 71 -21.64 -5.93 4.16
CA LEU A 71 -21.26 -4.68 3.52
C LEU A 71 -20.40 -4.88 2.29
N ALA A 72 -19.53 -5.85 2.35
CA ALA A 72 -18.59 -6.12 1.27
C ALA A 72 -18.06 -7.54 1.41
N THR A 73 -17.46 -8.03 0.36
CA THR A 73 -16.73 -9.29 0.38
C THR A 73 -15.26 -8.94 0.22
N VAL A 74 -14.40 -9.54 1.01
CA VAL A 74 -12.97 -9.37 0.83
C VAL A 74 -12.45 -10.64 0.18
N GLU A 75 -11.65 -10.47 -0.86
CA GLU A 75 -11.09 -11.59 -1.62
C GLU A 75 -9.58 -11.48 -1.64
N MET A 76 -8.91 -12.60 -1.47
CA MET A 76 -7.46 -12.63 -1.60
C MET A 76 -7.12 -13.42 -2.87
N TRP A 77 -6.37 -12.79 -3.74
CA TRP A 77 -5.95 -13.35 -5.02
C TRP A 77 -4.45 -13.52 -5.03
N ILE A 78 -3.97 -14.61 -5.61
CA ILE A 78 -2.55 -14.92 -5.64
C ILE A 78 -2.16 -15.49 -6.99
N ASN A 79 -0.98 -15.09 -7.46
CA ASN A 79 -0.38 -15.73 -8.62
C ASN A 79 0.76 -16.61 -8.10
N PRO A 80 0.59 -17.93 -8.11
CA PRO A 80 1.61 -18.82 -7.53
C PRO A 80 2.91 -18.87 -8.30
N ASN A 81 2.92 -18.40 -9.55
CA ASN A 81 4.12 -18.43 -10.36
C ASN A 81 5.12 -17.33 -10.02
N ASN A 82 4.64 -16.22 -9.52
CA ASN A 82 5.51 -15.08 -9.22
C ASN A 82 5.27 -14.47 -7.85
N ASN A 83 4.39 -15.10 -7.05
CA ASN A 83 4.06 -14.63 -5.71
C ASN A 83 3.45 -13.24 -5.61
N GLN A 84 2.87 -12.77 -6.68
CA GLN A 84 2.09 -11.54 -6.64
C GLN A 84 0.78 -11.82 -5.93
N TRP A 85 0.27 -10.83 -5.25
CA TRP A 85 -0.98 -10.98 -4.51
C TRP A 85 -1.80 -9.71 -4.57
N ALA A 86 -3.09 -9.86 -4.33
CA ALA A 86 -3.99 -8.73 -4.27
C ALA A 86 -5.11 -9.03 -3.29
N VAL A 87 -5.58 -7.98 -2.62
CA VAL A 87 -6.76 -8.05 -1.78
C VAL A 87 -7.79 -7.15 -2.43
N VAL A 88 -8.96 -7.69 -2.67
CA VAL A 88 -10.04 -6.98 -3.35
C VAL A 88 -11.23 -6.86 -2.41
N PHE A 89 -11.75 -5.64 -2.27
CA PHE A 89 -12.98 -5.40 -1.51
C PHE A 89 -14.09 -5.20 -2.53
N VAL A 90 -15.08 -6.09 -2.52
CA VAL A 90 -16.20 -6.03 -3.46
C VAL A 90 -17.41 -5.52 -2.69
N TYR A 91 -17.80 -4.28 -2.93
CA TYR A 91 -18.90 -3.68 -2.20
C TYR A 91 -20.23 -4.26 -2.64
N LYS A 92 -21.12 -4.51 -1.69
CA LYS A 92 -22.38 -5.14 -1.98
C LYS A 92 -23.38 -4.20 -2.62
N SER A 93 -23.46 -3.00 -2.13
CA SER A 93 -24.53 -2.07 -2.52
C SER A 93 -24.27 -1.25 -3.76
N VAL A 94 -23.05 -1.22 -4.23
CA VAL A 94 -22.70 -0.43 -5.41
C VAL A 94 -21.81 -1.23 -6.33
N ASP A 95 -21.74 -0.83 -7.59
CA ASP A 95 -20.88 -1.49 -8.57
C ASP A 95 -19.47 -0.97 -8.43
N LYS A 96 -18.81 -1.41 -7.37
CA LYS A 96 -17.49 -0.92 -7.05
C LYS A 96 -16.67 -2.00 -6.38
N SER A 97 -15.43 -2.12 -6.78
CA SER A 97 -14.44 -2.95 -6.10
C SER A 97 -13.17 -2.13 -5.95
N CYS A 98 -12.46 -2.34 -4.86
CA CYS A 98 -11.20 -1.67 -4.62
C CYS A 98 -10.12 -2.72 -4.40
N ILE A 99 -8.94 -2.48 -4.94
CA ILE A 99 -7.86 -3.44 -4.91
C ILE A 99 -6.59 -2.81 -4.35
N LEU A 100 -5.87 -3.58 -3.56
CA LEU A 100 -4.50 -3.25 -3.22
C LEU A 100 -3.71 -4.54 -3.37
N GLY A 101 -2.43 -4.43 -3.65
CA GLY A 101 -1.64 -5.62 -3.86
C GLY A 101 -0.16 -5.34 -3.88
N GLY A 102 0.61 -6.37 -4.13
CA GLY A 102 2.05 -6.27 -4.12
C GLY A 102 2.70 -7.55 -4.59
N ASN A 103 3.95 -7.71 -4.22
CA ASN A 103 4.75 -8.86 -4.59
C ASN A 103 5.16 -9.62 -3.34
N GLU A 104 5.72 -10.80 -3.59
CA GLU A 104 6.37 -11.56 -2.52
C GLU A 104 5.49 -11.93 -1.33
N ILE A 105 4.31 -12.47 -1.65
CA ILE A 105 3.48 -12.97 -0.57
C ILE A 105 4.10 -14.23 0.03
N GLU A 106 3.99 -14.35 1.33
CA GLU A 106 4.48 -15.51 2.01
C GLU A 106 3.37 -16.06 2.89
N LEU A 107 2.97 -17.30 2.67
CA LEU A 107 1.88 -17.90 3.41
C LEU A 107 2.42 -18.65 4.62
N HIS A 108 1.88 -18.33 5.77
CA HIS A 108 2.29 -18.97 7.01
C HIS A 108 1.19 -19.92 7.46
N THR A 109 1.50 -21.19 7.50
CA THR A 109 0.53 -22.19 7.95
C THR A 109 0.77 -22.50 9.40
N PRO A 110 -0.28 -22.80 10.16
CA PRO A 110 -0.13 -23.10 11.59
C PRO A 110 0.61 -24.39 11.84
#